data_296f8274301d0d48d9ae5d64cb64baca
#
_entry.id   296f8274301d0d48d9ae5d64cb64baca
#
_cell.length_a   1.000
_cell.length_b   1.000
_cell.length_c   1.000
_cell.angle_alpha   90.00
_cell.angle_beta   90.00
_cell.angle_gamma   90.00
#
_symmetry.space_group_name_H-M   'P 1'
#
loop_
_entity.id
_entity.type
_entity.pdbx_description
1 polymer ?
#
loop_
_entity_poly.entity_id
_entity_poly.type
_entity_poly.pdbx_seq_one_letter_code
_entity_poly.pdbx_strand_id
1 'polypeptide(L)'
;MTILDSYKTSLKNLRVNKRRSLLTMLGLIIGISSVILVMSTGAGAQSLITGQVAARGTDQIVVLSGASDPEGPPAQALGIVITTLTEEDKDALLDKHNVAHLSHAAGYITGNGLLKWESENRNVTYTGANASYELIENVTVSEGRFFSEADNDARDAVIVMGKSIAEEIFGNSNPLGERVKIDGKQFRVIGVLAAQGSSIFEDVDNAIIMPLRVAQYELLGVRHITFIRSKVESEEFMEQTEEEIANTLLDRHGEEDFSIRNSADLLDILTTITNALKFFLVAIAAVSLFVGGIGIMNIMLIAVKEKTREVGLRKSVGATDSDILKQFLIETIVLSLLGGIIGLVIGVLLAFGIAKGVQAAGYPDYKFMVSIGSIFMSLGVTSLIGLVFGVFPARRAAQLDPIDALHYE
;
A
#
# COMPACT_ATOMS: atom_id res chain seq x y z
N MET A 1 -31.19 35.16 18.88
CA MET A 1 -30.36 35.20 17.66
C MET A 1 -30.57 33.92 16.89
N THR A 2 -30.81 34.02 15.59
CA THR A 2 -30.92 32.81 14.77
C THR A 2 -29.51 32.23 14.48
N ILE A 3 -29.41 30.94 14.23
CA ILE A 3 -28.15 30.27 13.87
C ILE A 3 -27.52 30.96 12.64
N LEU A 4 -28.37 31.49 11.76
CA LEU A 4 -27.96 32.19 10.52
C LEU A 4 -27.24 33.52 10.83
N ASP A 5 -27.67 34.25 11.90
CA ASP A 5 -27.07 35.53 12.32
C ASP A 5 -25.69 35.28 12.94
N SER A 6 -25.55 34.18 13.73
CA SER A 6 -24.27 33.74 14.28
C SER A 6 -23.26 33.37 13.18
N TYR A 7 -23.73 32.68 12.14
CA TYR A 7 -22.89 32.30 10.96
C TYR A 7 -22.37 33.53 10.19
N LYS A 8 -23.27 34.52 9.91
CA LYS A 8 -22.89 35.79 9.23
C LYS A 8 -21.89 36.60 10.05
N THR A 9 -22.09 36.66 11.37
CA THR A 9 -21.20 37.35 12.28
C THR A 9 -19.83 36.72 12.36
N SER A 10 -19.76 35.36 12.37
CA SER A 10 -18.51 34.59 12.36
C SER A 10 -17.71 34.83 11.07
N LEU A 11 -18.37 34.81 9.92
CA LEU A 11 -17.72 35.12 8.63
C LEU A 11 -17.18 36.53 8.52
N LYS A 12 -17.89 37.52 9.13
CA LYS A 12 -17.45 38.91 9.15
C LYS A 12 -16.22 39.10 10.05
N ASN A 13 -16.19 38.46 11.20
CA ASN A 13 -15.06 38.49 12.15
C ASN A 13 -13.78 37.88 11.54
N LEU A 14 -13.91 36.79 10.77
CA LEU A 14 -12.81 36.17 10.04
C LEU A 14 -12.16 37.11 9.02
N ARG A 15 -12.97 37.97 8.38
CA ARG A 15 -12.46 38.94 7.39
C ARG A 15 -11.70 40.11 8.03
N VAL A 16 -12.01 40.46 9.27
CA VAL A 16 -11.35 41.58 9.96
C VAL A 16 -9.94 41.17 10.43
N ASN A 17 -9.75 39.97 10.95
CA ASN A 17 -8.47 39.49 11.50
C ASN A 17 -7.87 38.32 10.70
N LYS A 18 -7.77 38.45 9.35
CA LYS A 18 -7.37 37.38 8.42
C LYS A 18 -6.09 36.63 8.80
N ARG A 19 -5.02 37.33 9.19
CA ARG A 19 -3.74 36.72 9.54
C ARG A 19 -3.83 35.80 10.76
N ARG A 20 -4.55 36.24 11.80
CA ARG A 20 -4.72 35.49 13.04
C ARG A 20 -5.59 34.25 12.80
N SER A 21 -6.71 34.40 12.09
CA SER A 21 -7.60 33.31 11.75
C SER A 21 -6.92 32.26 10.87
N LEU A 22 -6.11 32.68 9.89
CA LEU A 22 -5.36 31.77 9.03
C LEU A 22 -4.31 30.96 9.80
N LEU A 23 -3.55 31.61 10.70
CA LEU A 23 -2.53 30.93 11.51
C LEU A 23 -3.13 29.87 12.46
N THR A 24 -4.33 30.11 12.98
CA THR A 24 -4.99 29.14 13.85
C THR A 24 -5.61 27.99 13.11
N MET A 25 -6.24 28.29 11.96
CA MET A 25 -6.78 27.25 11.10
C MET A 25 -5.68 26.39 10.49
N LEU A 26 -4.43 26.88 10.43
CA LEU A 26 -3.31 26.18 9.82
C LEU A 26 -3.09 24.80 10.44
N GLY A 27 -3.13 24.68 11.77
CA GLY A 27 -3.02 23.39 12.46
C GLY A 27 -4.14 22.40 12.09
N LEU A 28 -5.39 22.91 11.99
CA LEU A 28 -6.53 22.11 11.53
C LEU A 28 -6.40 21.74 10.05
N ILE A 29 -6.01 22.71 9.20
CA ILE A 29 -5.82 22.50 7.76
C ILE A 29 -4.78 21.42 7.56
N ILE A 30 -3.61 21.52 8.19
CA ILE A 30 -2.54 20.51 8.07
C ILE A 30 -3.03 19.16 8.60
N GLY A 31 -3.65 19.11 9.77
CA GLY A 31 -4.13 17.87 10.36
C GLY A 31 -5.14 17.15 9.47
N ILE A 32 -6.16 17.87 8.98
CA ILE A 32 -7.19 17.28 8.10
C ILE A 32 -6.61 16.93 6.73
N SER A 33 -5.75 17.77 6.14
CA SER A 33 -5.08 17.45 4.88
C SER A 33 -4.26 16.16 5.00
N SER A 34 -3.53 15.99 6.11
CA SER A 34 -2.75 14.78 6.38
C SER A 34 -3.63 13.55 6.52
N VAL A 35 -4.76 13.63 7.24
CA VAL A 35 -5.70 12.51 7.38
C VAL A 35 -6.25 12.10 6.00
N ILE A 36 -6.74 13.06 5.21
CA ILE A 36 -7.29 12.78 3.88
C ILE A 36 -6.21 12.20 2.96
N LEU A 37 -5.00 12.76 2.99
CA LEU A 37 -3.87 12.29 2.20
C LEU A 37 -3.55 10.82 2.52
N VAL A 38 -3.40 10.49 3.81
CA VAL A 38 -3.09 9.13 4.28
C VAL A 38 -4.19 8.13 3.90
N MET A 39 -5.44 8.51 4.12
CA MET A 39 -6.58 7.63 3.79
C MET A 39 -6.70 7.40 2.28
N SER A 40 -6.50 8.44 1.47
CA SER A 40 -6.58 8.35 0.02
C SER A 40 -5.40 7.58 -0.59
N THR A 41 -4.17 7.86 -0.16
CA THR A 41 -2.98 7.15 -0.65
C THR A 41 -2.98 5.69 -0.20
N GLY A 42 -3.43 5.41 1.04
CA GLY A 42 -3.57 4.06 1.53
C GLY A 42 -4.64 3.24 0.77
N ALA A 43 -5.76 3.87 0.39
CA ALA A 43 -6.78 3.22 -0.44
C ALA A 43 -6.28 2.99 -1.88
N GLY A 44 -5.53 3.94 -2.45
CA GLY A 44 -4.91 3.81 -3.76
C GLY A 44 -3.87 2.68 -3.80
N ALA A 45 -3.00 2.60 -2.79
CA ALA A 45 -2.02 1.54 -2.65
C ALA A 45 -2.70 0.16 -2.51
N GLN A 46 -3.72 0.05 -1.67
CA GLN A 46 -4.49 -1.18 -1.52
C GLN A 46 -5.16 -1.60 -2.83
N SER A 47 -5.75 -0.65 -3.59
CA SER A 47 -6.34 -0.94 -4.90
C SER A 47 -5.31 -1.42 -5.93
N LEU A 48 -4.09 -0.88 -5.90
CA LEU A 48 -2.99 -1.32 -6.76
C LEU A 48 -2.58 -2.76 -6.41
N ILE A 49 -2.40 -3.07 -5.13
CA ILE A 49 -2.02 -4.40 -4.66
C ILE A 49 -3.09 -5.43 -5.02
N THR A 50 -4.36 -5.17 -4.68
CA THR A 50 -5.47 -6.07 -5.00
C THR A 50 -5.63 -6.26 -6.51
N GLY A 51 -5.40 -5.22 -7.30
CA GLY A 51 -5.42 -5.29 -8.75
C GLY A 51 -4.31 -6.20 -9.31
N GLN A 52 -3.11 -6.12 -8.78
CA GLN A 52 -1.98 -6.96 -9.21
C GLN A 52 -2.14 -8.42 -8.79
N VAL A 53 -2.67 -8.69 -7.59
CA VAL A 53 -2.98 -10.06 -7.15
C VAL A 53 -4.07 -10.66 -8.04
N ALA A 54 -5.15 -9.90 -8.31
CA ALA A 54 -6.22 -10.35 -9.18
C ALA A 54 -5.77 -10.61 -10.64
N ALA A 55 -4.80 -9.83 -11.14
CA ALA A 55 -4.25 -10.02 -12.48
C ALA A 55 -3.42 -11.32 -12.62
N ARG A 56 -2.78 -11.77 -11.54
CA ARG A 56 -2.05 -13.04 -11.50
C ARG A 56 -2.95 -14.27 -11.37
N GLY A 57 -4.15 -14.09 -10.85
CA GLY A 57 -5.08 -15.14 -10.46
C GLY A 57 -5.10 -15.34 -8.95
N THR A 58 -6.26 -15.61 -8.45
CA THR A 58 -6.53 -15.91 -7.02
C THR A 58 -6.42 -17.41 -6.73
N ASP A 59 -6.16 -18.21 -7.77
CA ASP A 59 -6.07 -19.67 -7.77
C ASP A 59 -4.65 -20.21 -7.54
N GLN A 60 -3.75 -19.38 -6.97
CA GLN A 60 -2.35 -19.76 -6.75
C GLN A 60 -2.04 -20.06 -5.29
N ILE A 61 -1.27 -21.14 -5.07
CA ILE A 61 -0.67 -21.51 -3.80
C ILE A 61 0.86 -21.46 -3.96
N VAL A 62 1.53 -20.88 -2.96
CA VAL A 62 2.99 -20.83 -2.88
C VAL A 62 3.45 -21.59 -1.65
N VAL A 63 4.33 -22.55 -1.83
CA VAL A 63 5.02 -23.26 -0.76
C VAL A 63 6.41 -22.66 -0.64
N LEU A 64 6.72 -22.08 0.51
CA LEU A 64 7.99 -21.45 0.83
C LEU A 64 8.81 -22.36 1.73
N SER A 65 10.14 -22.40 1.55
CA SER A 65 11.02 -23.09 2.49
C SER A 65 11.03 -22.38 3.83
N GLY A 66 10.85 -23.13 4.93
CA GLY A 66 10.86 -22.64 6.30
C GLY A 66 9.48 -22.48 6.91
N ALA A 67 9.33 -23.03 8.10
CA ALA A 67 8.14 -22.84 8.92
C ALA A 67 7.99 -21.37 9.31
N SER A 68 6.81 -20.82 9.17
CA SER A 68 6.45 -19.47 9.62
C SER A 68 4.99 -19.42 10.01
N ASP A 69 4.68 -18.52 10.95
CA ASP A 69 3.30 -18.25 11.34
C ASP A 69 2.46 -17.88 10.11
N PRO A 70 1.27 -18.46 9.91
CA PRO A 70 0.37 -18.11 8.82
C PRO A 70 0.08 -16.61 8.68
N GLU A 71 -0.03 -15.89 9.79
CA GLU A 71 -0.26 -14.45 9.84
C GLU A 71 1.05 -13.62 9.87
N GLY A 72 2.21 -14.27 9.95
CA GLY A 72 3.53 -13.65 10.07
C GLY A 72 4.28 -13.55 8.73
N PRO A 73 5.41 -12.81 8.71
CA PRO A 73 6.28 -12.78 7.55
C PRO A 73 6.92 -14.18 7.32
N PRO A 74 7.16 -14.59 6.07
CA PRO A 74 7.82 -15.84 5.77
C PRO A 74 9.25 -15.86 6.35
N ALA A 75 9.76 -17.04 6.70
CA ALA A 75 11.08 -17.22 7.30
C ALA A 75 12.21 -16.58 6.48
N GLN A 76 12.08 -16.61 5.15
CA GLN A 76 13.03 -15.98 4.22
C GLN A 76 13.09 -14.46 4.36
N ALA A 77 11.97 -13.80 4.66
CA ALA A 77 11.94 -12.34 4.90
C ALA A 77 12.69 -11.94 6.18
N LEU A 78 12.87 -12.88 7.10
CA LEU A 78 13.68 -12.72 8.31
C LEU A 78 15.16 -13.08 8.09
N GLY A 79 15.56 -13.40 6.85
CA GLY A 79 16.94 -13.79 6.51
C GLY A 79 17.27 -15.25 6.87
N ILE A 80 16.29 -16.07 7.22
CA ILE A 80 16.48 -17.49 7.51
C ILE A 80 16.45 -18.25 6.18
N VAL A 81 17.56 -18.85 5.79
CA VAL A 81 17.69 -19.65 4.58
C VAL A 81 17.52 -21.13 4.94
N ILE A 82 16.44 -21.73 4.49
CA ILE A 82 16.15 -23.15 4.61
C ILE A 82 16.17 -23.75 3.19
N THR A 83 16.78 -24.94 3.05
CA THR A 83 17.12 -25.54 1.77
C THR A 83 16.57 -26.97 1.63
N THR A 84 15.44 -27.22 2.26
CA THR A 84 14.82 -28.56 2.32
C THR A 84 13.94 -28.87 1.13
N LEU A 85 13.29 -27.85 0.52
CA LEU A 85 12.45 -28.04 -0.66
C LEU A 85 13.27 -28.44 -1.88
N THR A 86 12.77 -29.44 -2.62
CA THR A 86 13.43 -30.04 -3.78
C THR A 86 12.48 -30.11 -4.98
N GLU A 87 13.02 -30.46 -6.17
CA GLU A 87 12.21 -30.70 -7.35
C GLU A 87 11.31 -31.93 -7.18
N GLU A 88 11.78 -32.94 -6.41
CA GLU A 88 11.02 -34.16 -6.08
C GLU A 88 9.77 -33.85 -5.24
N ASP A 89 9.79 -32.79 -4.43
CA ASP A 89 8.61 -32.33 -3.67
C ASP A 89 7.57 -31.76 -4.62
N LYS A 90 7.97 -30.92 -5.58
CA LYS A 90 7.09 -30.42 -6.63
C LYS A 90 6.46 -31.58 -7.43
N ASP A 91 7.25 -32.63 -7.76
CA ASP A 91 6.73 -33.80 -8.50
C ASP A 91 5.73 -34.60 -7.65
N ALA A 92 5.98 -34.73 -6.35
CA ALA A 92 5.05 -35.36 -5.41
C ALA A 92 3.72 -34.60 -5.28
N LEU A 93 3.75 -33.26 -5.36
CA LEU A 93 2.54 -32.44 -5.34
C LEU A 93 1.72 -32.57 -6.64
N LEU A 94 2.36 -32.85 -7.77
CA LEU A 94 1.67 -33.04 -9.05
C LEU A 94 0.98 -34.41 -9.16
N ASP A 95 1.33 -35.38 -8.29
CA ASP A 95 0.63 -36.66 -8.24
C ASP A 95 -0.80 -36.47 -7.71
N LYS A 96 -1.78 -36.76 -8.53
CA LYS A 96 -3.21 -36.65 -8.21
C LYS A 96 -3.68 -37.53 -7.05
N HIS A 97 -2.88 -38.53 -6.63
CA HIS A 97 -3.15 -39.30 -5.42
C HIS A 97 -2.80 -38.55 -4.15
N ASN A 98 -1.84 -37.62 -4.23
CA ASN A 98 -1.42 -36.80 -3.10
C ASN A 98 -2.19 -35.50 -3.04
N VAL A 99 -2.35 -34.82 -4.20
CA VAL A 99 -3.05 -33.53 -4.30
C VAL A 99 -4.01 -33.56 -5.50
N ALA A 100 -5.30 -33.70 -5.21
CA ALA A 100 -6.30 -33.99 -6.22
C ALA A 100 -6.55 -32.85 -7.20
N HIS A 101 -6.60 -31.62 -6.71
CA HIS A 101 -7.04 -30.44 -7.46
C HIS A 101 -5.92 -29.50 -7.90
N LEU A 102 -4.66 -29.94 -7.87
CA LEU A 102 -3.55 -29.16 -8.35
C LEU A 102 -3.41 -29.29 -9.87
N SER A 103 -3.55 -28.20 -10.63
CA SER A 103 -3.47 -28.25 -12.09
C SER A 103 -2.02 -28.18 -12.60
N HIS A 104 -1.22 -27.27 -12.03
CA HIS A 104 0.18 -27.05 -12.41
C HIS A 104 1.02 -26.74 -11.18
N ALA A 105 2.30 -27.11 -11.21
CA ALA A 105 3.28 -26.71 -10.23
C ALA A 105 4.63 -26.47 -10.91
N ALA A 106 5.39 -25.51 -10.37
CA ALA A 106 6.77 -25.23 -10.77
C ALA A 106 7.62 -24.96 -9.52
N GLY A 107 8.82 -25.49 -9.51
CA GLY A 107 9.86 -25.12 -8.56
C GLY A 107 10.61 -23.89 -9.06
N TYR A 108 11.00 -23.03 -8.14
CA TYR A 108 11.68 -21.77 -8.43
C TYR A 108 12.97 -21.65 -7.64
N ILE A 109 13.98 -21.12 -8.31
CA ILE A 109 15.20 -20.65 -7.66
C ILE A 109 15.62 -19.33 -8.29
N THR A 110 16.01 -18.36 -7.49
CA THR A 110 16.43 -17.05 -7.98
C THR A 110 17.88 -16.78 -7.65
N GLY A 111 18.56 -16.06 -8.53
CA GLY A 111 19.92 -15.59 -8.32
C GLY A 111 20.16 -14.26 -9.00
N ASN A 112 21.29 -13.66 -8.68
CA ASN A 112 21.76 -12.44 -9.34
C ASN A 112 23.09 -12.75 -10.02
N GLY A 113 23.29 -12.19 -11.22
CA GLY A 113 24.52 -12.42 -11.97
C GLY A 113 24.83 -11.27 -12.91
N LEU A 114 26.04 -11.25 -13.43
CA LEU A 114 26.48 -10.26 -14.41
C LEU A 114 26.27 -10.80 -15.82
N LEU A 115 25.22 -10.28 -16.49
CA LEU A 115 24.96 -10.53 -17.91
C LEU A 115 25.97 -9.75 -18.76
N LYS A 116 26.57 -10.41 -19.76
CA LYS A 116 27.47 -9.79 -20.75
C LYS A 116 27.11 -10.23 -22.16
N TRP A 117 27.00 -9.25 -23.02
CA TRP A 117 26.88 -9.44 -24.47
C TRP A 117 27.73 -8.39 -25.17
N GLU A 118 28.70 -8.82 -25.97
CA GLU A 118 29.73 -7.96 -26.59
C GLU A 118 30.38 -6.99 -25.57
N SER A 119 30.15 -5.68 -25.73
CA SER A 119 30.64 -4.61 -24.83
C SER A 119 29.66 -4.26 -23.72
N GLU A 120 28.40 -4.68 -23.85
CA GLU A 120 27.36 -4.40 -22.88
C GLU A 120 27.43 -5.36 -21.69
N ASN A 121 27.21 -4.82 -20.50
CA ASN A 121 27.14 -5.61 -19.27
C ASN A 121 26.14 -5.01 -18.30
N ARG A 122 25.39 -5.87 -17.62
CA ARG A 122 24.36 -5.49 -16.67
C ARG A 122 24.22 -6.52 -15.56
N ASN A 123 24.03 -6.05 -14.34
CA ASN A 123 23.56 -6.93 -13.25
C ASN A 123 22.10 -7.25 -13.46
N VAL A 124 21.78 -8.54 -13.48
CA VAL A 124 20.44 -9.06 -13.74
C VAL A 124 20.03 -10.03 -12.65
N THR A 125 18.74 -10.08 -12.40
CA THR A 125 18.14 -11.18 -11.67
C THR A 125 17.75 -12.27 -12.65
N TYR A 126 18.12 -13.51 -12.36
CA TYR A 126 17.67 -14.66 -13.12
C TYR A 126 16.83 -15.59 -12.25
N THR A 127 15.83 -16.20 -12.86
CA THR A 127 14.94 -17.18 -12.23
C THR A 127 15.05 -18.50 -12.98
N GLY A 128 15.49 -19.52 -12.26
CA GLY A 128 15.40 -20.91 -12.72
C GLY A 128 14.01 -21.45 -12.38
N ALA A 129 13.30 -21.99 -13.37
CA ALA A 129 11.96 -22.53 -13.17
C ALA A 129 11.69 -23.73 -14.09
N ASN A 130 10.63 -24.52 -13.78
CA ASN A 130 10.10 -25.54 -14.69
C ASN A 130 9.31 -24.90 -15.84
N ALA A 131 9.05 -25.67 -16.90
CA ALA A 131 8.31 -25.18 -18.07
C ALA A 131 6.88 -24.70 -17.74
N SER A 132 6.27 -25.22 -16.69
CA SER A 132 4.96 -24.78 -16.17
C SER A 132 4.93 -23.30 -15.72
N TYR A 133 6.09 -22.65 -15.58
CA TYR A 133 6.19 -21.20 -15.29
C TYR A 133 5.30 -20.36 -16.21
N GLU A 134 5.32 -20.65 -17.52
CA GLU A 134 4.54 -19.90 -18.53
C GLU A 134 3.04 -19.90 -18.20
N LEU A 135 2.51 -21.05 -17.74
CA LEU A 135 1.09 -21.24 -17.40
C LEU A 135 0.73 -20.66 -16.03
N ILE A 136 1.65 -20.77 -15.06
CA ILE A 136 1.43 -20.29 -13.68
C ILE A 136 1.50 -18.78 -13.61
N GLU A 137 2.51 -18.17 -14.26
CA GLU A 137 2.71 -16.71 -14.24
C GLU A 137 1.89 -15.95 -15.29
N ASN A 138 1.12 -16.69 -16.14
CA ASN A 138 0.37 -16.11 -17.26
C ASN A 138 1.26 -15.25 -18.18
N VAL A 139 2.52 -15.64 -18.38
CA VAL A 139 3.42 -14.94 -19.28
C VAL A 139 3.23 -15.43 -20.71
N THR A 140 3.44 -14.54 -21.67
CA THR A 140 3.40 -14.90 -23.09
C THR A 140 4.73 -14.54 -23.74
N VAL A 141 5.19 -15.39 -24.67
CA VAL A 141 6.38 -15.12 -25.47
C VAL A 141 6.00 -14.26 -26.67
N SER A 142 6.61 -13.09 -26.82
CA SER A 142 6.39 -12.19 -27.96
C SER A 142 7.20 -12.62 -29.19
N GLU A 143 8.41 -13.17 -28.96
CA GLU A 143 9.31 -13.60 -30.02
C GLU A 143 10.01 -14.89 -29.62
N GLY A 144 10.12 -15.84 -30.51
CA GLY A 144 10.77 -17.14 -30.26
C GLY A 144 9.85 -18.16 -29.58
N ARG A 145 10.39 -18.89 -28.59
CA ARG A 145 9.66 -19.88 -27.80
C ARG A 145 10.06 -19.85 -26.34
N PHE A 146 9.21 -20.37 -25.47
CA PHE A 146 9.58 -20.74 -24.11
C PHE A 146 10.35 -22.06 -24.08
N PHE A 147 11.11 -22.35 -23.02
CA PHE A 147 11.75 -23.66 -22.86
C PHE A 147 10.74 -24.74 -22.44
N SER A 148 11.05 -25.96 -22.79
CA SER A 148 10.23 -27.15 -22.45
C SER A 148 10.82 -27.92 -21.28
N GLU A 149 10.08 -28.90 -20.74
CA GLU A 149 10.64 -29.82 -19.74
C GLU A 149 11.79 -30.65 -20.34
N ALA A 150 11.78 -30.93 -21.63
CA ALA A 150 12.91 -31.59 -22.30
C ALA A 150 14.20 -30.73 -22.26
N ASP A 151 14.08 -29.39 -22.41
CA ASP A 151 15.22 -28.49 -22.27
C ASP A 151 15.72 -28.47 -20.80
N ASN A 152 14.81 -28.57 -19.80
CA ASN A 152 15.15 -28.66 -18.38
C ASN A 152 15.87 -29.97 -18.05
N ASP A 153 15.35 -31.11 -18.53
CA ASP A 153 15.95 -32.44 -18.31
C ASP A 153 17.32 -32.58 -18.98
N ALA A 154 17.46 -32.06 -20.21
CA ALA A 154 18.72 -32.02 -20.92
C ALA A 154 19.73 -31.03 -20.37
N ARG A 155 19.31 -30.14 -19.47
CA ARG A 155 20.08 -28.98 -18.97
C ARG A 155 20.58 -28.11 -20.10
N ASP A 156 19.73 -27.84 -21.08
CA ASP A 156 20.11 -27.00 -22.20
C ASP A 156 20.34 -25.56 -21.71
N ALA A 157 21.51 -25.02 -22.04
CA ALA A 157 21.90 -23.66 -21.62
C ALA A 157 21.16 -22.59 -22.46
N VAL A 158 19.84 -22.54 -22.27
CA VAL A 158 18.93 -21.61 -22.96
C VAL A 158 18.27 -20.66 -21.97
N ILE A 159 17.93 -19.47 -22.44
CA ILE A 159 17.25 -18.44 -21.64
C ILE A 159 16.12 -17.79 -22.43
N VAL A 160 15.12 -17.32 -21.68
CA VAL A 160 14.07 -16.42 -22.14
C VAL A 160 14.26 -15.09 -21.40
N MET A 161 14.23 -13.99 -22.12
CA MET A 161 14.50 -12.66 -21.57
C MET A 161 13.22 -11.86 -21.45
N GLY A 162 13.11 -11.06 -20.39
CA GLY A 162 12.09 -10.04 -20.29
C GLY A 162 12.28 -8.95 -21.34
N LYS A 163 11.21 -8.26 -21.68
CA LYS A 163 11.21 -7.30 -22.81
C LYS A 163 12.19 -6.15 -22.58
N SER A 164 12.17 -5.54 -21.39
CA SER A 164 13.02 -4.37 -21.07
C SER A 164 14.51 -4.71 -21.12
N ILE A 165 14.90 -5.87 -20.57
CA ILE A 165 16.31 -6.27 -20.57
C ILE A 165 16.78 -6.64 -21.99
N ALA A 166 15.92 -7.25 -22.80
CA ALA A 166 16.23 -7.55 -24.19
C ALA A 166 16.49 -6.26 -25.00
N GLU A 167 15.63 -5.25 -24.86
CA GLU A 167 15.79 -3.95 -25.51
C GLU A 167 17.02 -3.19 -25.03
N GLU A 168 17.35 -3.27 -23.74
CA GLU A 168 18.50 -2.57 -23.19
C GLU A 168 19.82 -3.19 -23.66
N ILE A 169 19.92 -4.53 -23.70
CA ILE A 169 21.15 -5.25 -24.07
C ILE A 169 21.36 -5.27 -25.59
N PHE A 170 20.31 -5.53 -26.36
CA PHE A 170 20.42 -5.75 -27.79
C PHE A 170 20.05 -4.53 -28.64
N GLY A 171 19.40 -3.50 -28.02
CA GLY A 171 18.93 -2.33 -28.75
C GLY A 171 18.00 -2.71 -29.89
N ASN A 172 18.42 -2.42 -31.12
CA ASN A 172 17.68 -2.79 -32.35
C ASN A 172 18.07 -4.15 -32.94
N SER A 173 19.01 -4.86 -32.33
CA SER A 173 19.47 -6.19 -32.82
C SER A 173 18.48 -7.27 -32.40
N ASN A 174 18.36 -8.31 -33.23
CA ASN A 174 17.50 -9.45 -32.90
C ASN A 174 18.18 -10.31 -31.80
N PRO A 175 17.58 -10.46 -30.62
CA PRO A 175 18.17 -11.26 -29.54
C PRO A 175 18.09 -12.79 -29.80
N LEU A 176 17.19 -13.25 -30.66
CA LEU A 176 16.93 -14.69 -30.87
C LEU A 176 18.16 -15.41 -31.49
N GLY A 177 18.62 -16.46 -30.82
CA GLY A 177 19.76 -17.25 -31.21
C GLY A 177 21.12 -16.68 -30.75
N GLU A 178 21.16 -15.46 -30.29
CA GLU A 178 22.37 -14.83 -29.74
C GLU A 178 22.86 -15.56 -28.49
N ARG A 179 24.17 -15.46 -28.25
CA ARG A 179 24.83 -16.07 -27.09
C ARG A 179 25.27 -14.99 -26.13
N VAL A 180 24.74 -15.03 -24.91
CA VAL A 180 25.10 -14.15 -23.82
C VAL A 180 25.87 -14.92 -22.74
N LYS A 181 26.59 -14.21 -21.88
CA LYS A 181 27.24 -14.81 -20.71
C LYS A 181 26.61 -14.28 -19.44
N ILE A 182 26.27 -15.19 -18.52
CA ILE A 182 25.89 -14.87 -17.15
C ILE A 182 26.94 -15.50 -16.25
N ASP A 183 27.64 -14.67 -15.47
CA ASP A 183 28.76 -15.06 -14.60
C ASP A 183 29.80 -15.96 -15.30
N GLY A 184 30.07 -15.66 -16.58
CA GLY A 184 31.06 -16.36 -17.40
C GLY A 184 30.55 -17.62 -18.12
N LYS A 185 29.35 -18.13 -17.80
CA LYS A 185 28.71 -19.25 -18.49
C LYS A 185 27.90 -18.75 -19.70
N GLN A 186 27.94 -19.50 -20.79
CA GLN A 186 27.25 -19.14 -22.04
C GLN A 186 25.83 -19.70 -22.10
N PHE A 187 24.88 -18.84 -22.47
CA PHE A 187 23.47 -19.16 -22.67
C PHE A 187 23.02 -18.69 -24.06
N ARG A 188 22.11 -19.40 -24.66
CA ARG A 188 21.48 -19.00 -25.91
C ARG A 188 20.10 -18.44 -25.67
N VAL A 189 19.83 -17.25 -26.18
CA VAL A 189 18.50 -16.63 -26.13
C VAL A 189 17.55 -17.37 -27.09
N ILE A 190 16.47 -17.93 -26.58
CA ILE A 190 15.47 -18.68 -27.38
C ILE A 190 14.11 -17.98 -27.43
N GLY A 191 13.88 -17.01 -26.58
CA GLY A 191 12.62 -16.25 -26.55
C GLY A 191 12.75 -14.93 -25.85
N VAL A 192 11.82 -14.04 -26.15
CA VAL A 192 11.60 -12.77 -25.46
C VAL A 192 10.15 -12.71 -25.01
N LEU A 193 9.91 -12.38 -23.76
CA LEU A 193 8.57 -12.25 -23.22
C LEU A 193 7.88 -11.00 -23.74
N ALA A 194 6.57 -11.03 -23.81
CA ALA A 194 5.76 -9.85 -24.01
C ALA A 194 5.86 -8.93 -22.76
N ALA A 195 5.86 -7.63 -22.96
CA ALA A 195 5.89 -6.68 -21.85
C ALA A 195 4.65 -6.84 -20.97
N GLN A 196 4.87 -7.03 -19.67
CA GLN A 196 3.82 -7.16 -18.67
C GLN A 196 3.62 -5.86 -17.86
N GLY A 197 4.58 -4.94 -17.95
CA GLY A 197 4.60 -3.73 -17.14
C GLY A 197 5.19 -3.94 -15.74
N SER A 198 5.32 -2.86 -14.99
CA SER A 198 5.89 -2.90 -13.64
C SER A 198 4.93 -3.57 -12.67
N SER A 199 5.36 -4.68 -12.06
CA SER A 199 4.70 -5.31 -10.92
C SER A 199 5.45 -4.98 -9.63
N ILE A 200 4.72 -4.86 -8.51
CA ILE A 200 5.32 -4.67 -7.18
C ILE A 200 5.99 -5.97 -6.71
N PHE A 201 5.51 -7.11 -7.15
CA PHE A 201 5.95 -8.42 -6.67
C PHE A 201 7.11 -9.00 -7.48
N GLU A 202 7.16 -8.74 -8.78
CA GLU A 202 8.16 -9.32 -9.67
C GLU A 202 8.29 -8.47 -10.93
N ASP A 203 9.52 -8.12 -11.28
CA ASP A 203 9.83 -7.36 -12.49
C ASP A 203 10.23 -8.33 -13.60
N VAL A 204 9.22 -8.98 -14.20
CA VAL A 204 9.41 -9.97 -15.27
C VAL A 204 10.03 -9.33 -16.51
N ASP A 205 9.75 -8.04 -16.76
CA ASP A 205 10.31 -7.32 -17.91
C ASP A 205 11.83 -7.13 -17.80
N ASN A 206 12.38 -7.14 -16.59
CA ASN A 206 13.82 -7.05 -16.29
C ASN A 206 14.43 -8.35 -15.80
N ALA A 207 13.72 -9.48 -15.88
CA ALA A 207 14.20 -10.78 -15.45
C ALA A 207 14.70 -11.61 -16.63
N ILE A 208 15.54 -12.59 -16.31
CA ILE A 208 15.94 -13.68 -17.19
C ILE A 208 15.37 -14.96 -16.62
N ILE A 209 14.64 -15.72 -17.45
CA ILE A 209 14.06 -17.00 -17.05
C ILE A 209 14.86 -18.11 -17.75
N MET A 210 15.19 -19.16 -17.01
CA MET A 210 15.95 -20.29 -17.52
C MET A 210 15.44 -21.60 -16.94
N PRO A 211 15.75 -22.77 -17.55
CA PRO A 211 15.40 -24.04 -16.97
C PRO A 211 15.95 -24.21 -15.55
N LEU A 212 15.14 -24.76 -14.63
CA LEU A 212 15.44 -24.88 -13.21
C LEU A 212 16.81 -25.54 -12.96
N ARG A 213 17.04 -26.70 -13.60
CA ARG A 213 18.28 -27.49 -13.44
C ARG A 213 19.50 -26.71 -13.94
N VAL A 214 19.35 -25.87 -14.94
CA VAL A 214 20.44 -25.02 -15.43
C VAL A 214 20.83 -23.99 -14.40
N ALA A 215 19.86 -23.29 -13.81
CA ALA A 215 20.13 -22.33 -12.73
C ALA A 215 20.77 -23.01 -11.52
N GLN A 216 20.23 -24.17 -11.10
CA GLN A 216 20.73 -24.93 -9.96
C GLN A 216 22.19 -25.38 -10.16
N TYR A 217 22.47 -26.10 -11.25
CA TYR A 217 23.74 -26.78 -11.41
C TYR A 217 24.83 -25.93 -12.08
N GLU A 218 24.44 -25.05 -13.02
CA GLU A 218 25.42 -24.26 -13.76
C GLU A 218 25.78 -22.93 -13.08
N LEU A 219 24.83 -22.28 -12.43
CA LEU A 219 25.06 -20.97 -11.82
C LEU A 219 25.23 -21.04 -10.31
N LEU A 220 24.34 -21.72 -9.59
CA LEU A 220 24.26 -21.68 -8.13
C LEU A 220 25.00 -22.84 -7.45
N GLY A 221 25.19 -23.98 -8.12
CA GLY A 221 25.84 -25.16 -7.53
C GLY A 221 25.01 -25.85 -6.41
N VAL A 222 23.68 -25.75 -6.47
CA VAL A 222 22.75 -26.26 -5.44
C VAL A 222 21.73 -27.23 -6.04
N ARG A 223 21.00 -27.93 -5.17
CA ARG A 223 19.95 -28.87 -5.60
C ARG A 223 18.56 -28.51 -5.05
N HIS A 224 18.50 -27.65 -4.06
CA HIS A 224 17.24 -27.20 -3.49
C HIS A 224 16.56 -26.16 -4.39
N ILE A 225 15.29 -25.95 -4.16
CA ILE A 225 14.49 -24.85 -4.72
C ILE A 225 14.13 -23.88 -3.59
N THR A 226 13.86 -22.64 -3.96
CA THR A 226 13.51 -21.60 -2.98
C THR A 226 12.05 -21.68 -2.59
N PHE A 227 11.19 -21.94 -3.57
CA PHE A 227 9.75 -22.10 -3.37
C PHE A 227 9.13 -22.91 -4.51
N ILE A 228 7.95 -23.45 -4.25
CA ILE A 228 7.09 -24.06 -5.27
C ILE A 228 5.89 -23.15 -5.44
N ARG A 229 5.57 -22.78 -6.67
CA ARG A 229 4.29 -22.12 -6.98
C ARG A 229 3.43 -23.07 -7.77
N SER A 230 2.17 -23.14 -7.40
CA SER A 230 1.21 -24.06 -7.97
C SER A 230 -0.10 -23.36 -8.27
N LYS A 231 -0.85 -23.90 -9.22
CA LYS A 231 -2.15 -23.42 -9.65
C LYS A 231 -3.20 -24.48 -9.36
N VAL A 232 -4.25 -24.07 -8.64
CA VAL A 232 -5.39 -24.93 -8.31
C VAL A 232 -6.42 -24.86 -9.43
N GLU A 233 -7.22 -25.89 -9.60
CA GLU A 233 -8.24 -25.96 -10.66
C GLU A 233 -9.36 -24.91 -10.45
N SER A 234 -9.70 -24.58 -9.19
CA SER A 234 -10.69 -23.56 -8.82
C SER A 234 -10.44 -23.08 -7.39
N GLU A 235 -10.81 -21.82 -7.09
CA GLU A 235 -10.78 -21.25 -5.74
C GLU A 235 -11.57 -22.10 -4.72
N GLU A 236 -12.60 -22.80 -5.17
CA GLU A 236 -13.44 -23.67 -4.36
C GLU A 236 -12.65 -24.80 -3.67
N PHE A 237 -11.55 -25.25 -4.31
CA PHE A 237 -10.70 -26.32 -3.80
C PHE A 237 -9.44 -25.80 -3.06
N MET A 238 -9.33 -24.50 -2.84
CA MET A 238 -8.12 -23.89 -2.29
C MET A 238 -7.77 -24.48 -0.92
N GLU A 239 -8.68 -24.43 0.04
CA GLU A 239 -8.48 -24.91 1.41
C GLU A 239 -8.16 -26.40 1.46
N GLN A 240 -8.88 -27.21 0.68
CA GLN A 240 -8.61 -28.65 0.56
C GLN A 240 -7.21 -28.90 -0.02
N THR A 241 -6.85 -28.18 -1.06
CA THR A 241 -5.56 -28.33 -1.74
C THR A 241 -4.39 -27.94 -0.81
N GLU A 242 -4.56 -26.89 -0.01
CA GLU A 242 -3.58 -26.48 1.01
C GLU A 242 -3.35 -27.59 2.04
N GLU A 243 -4.42 -28.20 2.56
CA GLU A 243 -4.33 -29.29 3.51
C GLU A 243 -3.66 -30.54 2.87
N GLU A 244 -4.00 -30.89 1.64
CA GLU A 244 -3.37 -32.00 0.90
C GLU A 244 -1.88 -31.73 0.65
N ILE A 245 -1.49 -30.50 0.30
CA ILE A 245 -0.08 -30.09 0.14
C ILE A 245 0.66 -30.21 1.47
N ALA A 246 0.08 -29.70 2.56
CA ALA A 246 0.68 -29.73 3.89
C ALA A 246 0.94 -31.19 4.33
N ASN A 247 -0.05 -32.05 4.21
CA ASN A 247 0.06 -33.46 4.57
C ASN A 247 1.12 -34.17 3.71
N THR A 248 1.14 -33.94 2.40
CA THR A 248 2.11 -34.55 1.49
C THR A 248 3.55 -34.16 1.85
N LEU A 249 3.80 -32.88 2.12
CA LEU A 249 5.14 -32.41 2.49
C LEU A 249 5.54 -32.85 3.89
N LEU A 250 4.62 -32.85 4.85
CA LEU A 250 4.87 -33.33 6.21
C LEU A 250 5.25 -34.80 6.22
N ASP A 251 4.57 -35.65 5.43
CA ASP A 251 4.89 -37.08 5.27
C ASP A 251 6.28 -37.29 4.65
N ARG A 252 6.73 -36.41 3.76
CA ARG A 252 8.03 -36.49 3.09
C ARG A 252 9.19 -35.95 3.93
N HIS A 253 8.98 -34.84 4.61
CA HIS A 253 10.02 -34.15 5.40
C HIS A 253 10.09 -34.66 6.84
N GLY A 254 8.98 -35.16 7.41
CA GLY A 254 8.89 -35.60 8.80
C GLY A 254 8.77 -34.48 9.82
N GLU A 255 8.88 -33.23 9.39
CA GLU A 255 8.72 -32.03 10.19
C GLU A 255 8.15 -30.89 9.33
N GLU A 256 7.55 -29.89 9.97
CA GLU A 256 7.00 -28.72 9.30
C GLU A 256 8.12 -27.68 9.09
N ASP A 257 8.88 -27.84 8.01
CA ASP A 257 9.99 -26.99 7.58
C ASP A 257 9.65 -26.14 6.35
N PHE A 258 8.37 -25.97 6.08
CA PHE A 258 7.79 -25.20 4.98
C PHE A 258 6.64 -24.33 5.48
N SER A 259 6.22 -23.38 4.68
CA SER A 259 4.99 -22.62 4.90
C SER A 259 4.20 -22.50 3.59
N ILE A 260 2.90 -22.68 3.70
CA ILE A 260 1.97 -22.57 2.58
C ILE A 260 1.32 -21.21 2.64
N ARG A 261 1.20 -20.55 1.50
CA ARG A 261 0.58 -19.24 1.35
C ARG A 261 -0.29 -19.23 0.10
N ASN A 262 -1.45 -18.68 0.21
CA ASN A 262 -2.30 -18.39 -0.94
C ASN A 262 -2.35 -16.88 -1.23
N SER A 263 -3.02 -16.51 -2.31
CA SER A 263 -3.18 -15.11 -2.70
C SER A 263 -4.00 -14.30 -1.69
N ALA A 264 -4.91 -14.91 -0.94
CA ALA A 264 -5.72 -14.25 0.08
C ALA A 264 -4.87 -13.91 1.31
N ASP A 265 -4.01 -14.84 1.76
CA ASP A 265 -3.08 -14.61 2.88
C ASP A 265 -2.15 -13.42 2.61
N LEU A 266 -1.65 -13.31 1.38
CA LEU A 266 -0.84 -12.17 0.95
C LEU A 266 -1.62 -10.85 1.06
N LEU A 267 -2.88 -10.84 0.62
CA LEU A 267 -3.74 -9.66 0.73
C LEU A 267 -4.01 -9.30 2.19
N ASP A 268 -4.22 -10.27 3.07
CA ASP A 268 -4.46 -10.05 4.49
C ASP A 268 -3.23 -9.50 5.20
N ILE A 269 -2.04 -10.05 4.95
CA ILE A 269 -0.78 -9.52 5.46
C ILE A 269 -0.57 -8.07 5.01
N LEU A 270 -0.73 -7.78 3.72
CA LEU A 270 -0.57 -6.44 3.17
C LEU A 270 -1.62 -5.46 3.70
N THR A 271 -2.85 -5.93 3.90
CA THR A 271 -3.92 -5.14 4.51
C THR A 271 -3.60 -4.82 5.97
N THR A 272 -3.10 -5.77 6.73
CA THR A 272 -2.68 -5.61 8.13
C THR A 272 -1.54 -4.58 8.23
N ILE A 273 -0.50 -4.71 7.42
CA ILE A 273 0.62 -3.75 7.37
C ILE A 273 0.10 -2.36 6.99
N THR A 274 -0.75 -2.27 5.96
CA THR A 274 -1.32 -0.99 5.52
C THR A 274 -2.17 -0.34 6.59
N ASN A 275 -2.97 -1.12 7.33
CA ASN A 275 -3.78 -0.62 8.44
C ASN A 275 -2.93 -0.18 9.62
N ALA A 276 -1.87 -0.90 9.95
CA ALA A 276 -0.92 -0.48 10.98
C ALA A 276 -0.23 0.85 10.62
N LEU A 277 0.22 1.00 9.38
CA LEU A 277 0.79 2.26 8.88
C LEU A 277 -0.24 3.40 8.89
N LYS A 278 -1.47 3.15 8.44
CA LYS A 278 -2.58 4.13 8.52
C LYS A 278 -2.82 4.57 9.96
N PHE A 279 -2.89 3.63 10.91
CA PHE A 279 -3.08 3.93 12.31
C PHE A 279 -1.96 4.83 12.86
N PHE A 280 -0.71 4.50 12.57
CA PHE A 280 0.44 5.29 12.99
C PHE A 280 0.42 6.71 12.42
N LEU A 281 0.13 6.87 11.13
CA LEU A 281 0.05 8.17 10.48
C LEU A 281 -1.15 9.00 10.97
N VAL A 282 -2.29 8.37 11.24
CA VAL A 282 -3.47 9.03 11.85
C VAL A 282 -3.16 9.49 13.27
N ALA A 283 -2.38 8.73 14.04
CA ALA A 283 -1.93 9.16 15.37
C ALA A 283 -1.07 10.44 15.31
N ILE A 284 -0.16 10.55 14.33
CA ILE A 284 0.63 11.76 14.08
C ILE A 284 -0.29 12.93 13.69
N ALA A 285 -1.25 12.70 12.82
CA ALA A 285 -2.22 13.71 12.42
C ALA A 285 -3.09 14.19 13.60
N ALA A 286 -3.44 13.29 14.53
CA ALA A 286 -4.18 13.62 15.74
C ALA A 286 -3.41 14.60 16.64
N VAL A 287 -2.09 14.44 16.76
CA VAL A 287 -1.25 15.42 17.47
C VAL A 287 -1.31 16.80 16.81
N SER A 288 -1.23 16.86 15.48
CA SER A 288 -1.37 18.11 14.73
C SER A 288 -2.73 18.75 14.92
N LEU A 289 -3.79 17.95 14.94
CA LEU A 289 -5.16 18.40 15.20
C LEU A 289 -5.34 18.92 16.63
N PHE A 290 -4.70 18.25 17.61
CA PHE A 290 -4.71 18.70 19.00
C PHE A 290 -4.03 20.07 19.16
N VAL A 291 -2.87 20.27 18.54
CA VAL A 291 -2.18 21.57 18.52
C VAL A 291 -3.04 22.63 17.83
N GLY A 292 -3.69 22.29 16.71
CA GLY A 292 -4.65 23.16 16.02
C GLY A 292 -5.83 23.55 16.91
N GLY A 293 -6.35 22.60 17.71
CA GLY A 293 -7.41 22.83 18.69
C GLY A 293 -7.02 23.81 19.80
N ILE A 294 -5.79 23.68 20.35
CA ILE A 294 -5.25 24.65 21.30
C ILE A 294 -5.15 26.06 20.66
N GLY A 295 -4.76 26.12 19.38
CA GLY A 295 -4.75 27.36 18.62
C GLY A 295 -6.13 28.00 18.55
N ILE A 296 -7.19 27.22 18.27
CA ILE A 296 -8.58 27.72 18.27
C ILE A 296 -8.96 28.23 19.66
N MET A 297 -8.68 27.46 20.72
CA MET A 297 -8.97 27.85 22.08
C MET A 297 -8.34 29.21 22.43
N ASN A 298 -7.07 29.41 22.09
CA ASN A 298 -6.36 30.67 22.39
C ASN A 298 -6.98 31.87 21.64
N ILE A 299 -7.37 31.69 20.38
CA ILE A 299 -8.04 32.80 19.65
C ILE A 299 -9.42 33.08 20.21
N MET A 300 -10.16 32.05 20.55
CA MET A 300 -11.48 32.27 21.17
C MET A 300 -11.38 32.98 22.51
N LEU A 301 -10.35 32.70 23.33
CA LEU A 301 -10.10 33.44 24.55
C LEU A 301 -9.80 34.93 24.29
N ILE A 302 -9.05 35.24 23.23
CA ILE A 302 -8.80 36.61 22.82
C ILE A 302 -10.09 37.26 22.29
N ALA A 303 -10.87 36.55 21.49
CA ALA A 303 -12.15 37.05 20.97
C ALA A 303 -13.16 37.33 22.09
N VAL A 304 -13.17 36.50 23.14
CA VAL A 304 -13.98 36.77 24.35
C VAL A 304 -13.55 38.08 25.01
N LYS A 305 -12.23 38.32 25.16
CA LYS A 305 -11.73 39.60 25.72
C LYS A 305 -12.12 40.80 24.85
N GLU A 306 -11.94 40.72 23.54
CA GLU A 306 -12.30 41.78 22.59
C GLU A 306 -13.80 42.08 22.58
N LYS A 307 -14.65 41.06 22.84
CA LYS A 307 -16.12 41.18 22.86
C LYS A 307 -16.71 41.31 24.27
N THR A 308 -15.90 41.50 25.31
CA THR A 308 -16.36 41.56 26.72
C THR A 308 -17.48 42.55 26.88
N ARG A 309 -17.31 43.80 26.41
CA ARG A 309 -18.32 44.88 26.48
C ARG A 309 -19.61 44.54 25.71
N GLU A 310 -19.49 43.88 24.54
CA GLU A 310 -20.65 43.46 23.76
C GLU A 310 -21.45 42.35 24.48
N VAL A 311 -20.76 41.39 25.12
CA VAL A 311 -21.38 40.36 25.97
C VAL A 311 -22.07 40.97 27.16
N GLY A 312 -21.41 41.90 27.85
CA GLY A 312 -22.02 42.66 28.97
C GLY A 312 -23.30 43.38 28.55
N LEU A 313 -23.30 44.06 27.40
CA LEU A 313 -24.48 44.73 26.86
C LEU A 313 -25.63 43.76 26.59
N ARG A 314 -25.33 42.57 25.97
CA ARG A 314 -26.35 41.56 25.71
C ARG A 314 -26.95 40.99 26.99
N LYS A 315 -26.15 40.71 27.99
CA LYS A 315 -26.61 40.23 29.29
C LYS A 315 -27.46 41.27 30.03
N SER A 316 -27.08 42.53 29.93
CA SER A 316 -27.88 43.64 30.52
C SER A 316 -29.26 43.78 29.90
N VAL A 317 -29.45 43.36 28.62
CA VAL A 317 -30.74 43.38 27.91
C VAL A 317 -31.47 42.02 28.02
N GLY A 318 -30.98 41.11 28.88
CA GLY A 318 -31.66 39.86 29.22
C GLY A 318 -31.18 38.60 28.53
N ALA A 319 -30.01 38.58 27.88
CA ALA A 319 -29.43 37.34 27.36
C ALA A 319 -28.99 36.43 28.50
N THR A 320 -29.33 35.14 28.42
CA THR A 320 -28.92 34.13 29.40
C THR A 320 -27.49 33.62 29.15
N ASP A 321 -26.88 33.05 30.19
CA ASP A 321 -25.55 32.38 30.05
C ASP A 321 -25.54 31.30 28.98
N SER A 322 -26.66 30.57 28.85
CA SER A 322 -26.84 29.58 27.82
C SER A 322 -26.83 30.15 26.39
N ASP A 323 -27.38 31.34 26.20
CA ASP A 323 -27.38 32.01 24.91
C ASP A 323 -25.98 32.46 24.50
N ILE A 324 -25.22 33.00 25.42
CA ILE A 324 -23.81 33.41 25.21
C ILE A 324 -22.95 32.15 24.93
N LEU A 325 -23.10 31.09 25.74
CA LEU A 325 -22.39 29.80 25.54
C LEU A 325 -22.63 29.25 24.17
N LYS A 326 -23.91 29.12 23.77
CA LYS A 326 -24.29 28.57 22.44
C LYS A 326 -23.71 29.42 21.31
N GLN A 327 -23.74 30.74 21.44
CA GLN A 327 -23.19 31.65 20.42
C GLN A 327 -21.71 31.38 20.17
N PHE A 328 -20.89 31.37 21.25
CA PHE A 328 -19.45 31.16 21.12
C PHE A 328 -19.09 29.74 20.67
N LEU A 329 -19.87 28.70 21.08
CA LEU A 329 -19.71 27.33 20.59
C LEU A 329 -19.98 27.23 19.08
N ILE A 330 -21.09 27.82 18.61
CA ILE A 330 -21.41 27.84 17.19
C ILE A 330 -20.29 28.57 16.40
N GLU A 331 -19.78 29.69 16.92
CA GLU A 331 -18.69 30.42 16.29
C GLU A 331 -17.43 29.55 16.16
N THR A 332 -17.09 28.79 17.22
CA THR A 332 -15.94 27.87 17.21
C THR A 332 -16.13 26.72 16.24
N ILE A 333 -17.32 26.09 16.22
CA ILE A 333 -17.64 24.98 15.29
C ILE A 333 -17.57 25.46 13.84
N VAL A 334 -18.10 26.65 13.54
CA VAL A 334 -18.03 27.22 12.19
C VAL A 334 -16.58 27.48 11.78
N LEU A 335 -15.76 28.02 12.68
CA LEU A 335 -14.32 28.22 12.45
C LEU A 335 -13.59 26.90 12.16
N SER A 336 -13.83 25.89 12.98
CA SER A 336 -13.21 24.58 12.80
C SER A 336 -13.66 23.91 11.51
N LEU A 337 -14.96 23.96 11.18
CA LEU A 337 -15.49 23.41 9.92
C LEU A 337 -14.91 24.10 8.68
N LEU A 338 -14.72 25.41 8.70
CA LEU A 338 -14.09 26.14 7.62
C LEU A 338 -12.63 25.69 7.43
N GLY A 339 -11.87 25.56 8.53
CA GLY A 339 -10.52 24.99 8.48
C GLY A 339 -10.50 23.56 7.97
N GLY A 340 -11.47 22.75 8.41
CA GLY A 340 -11.64 21.36 7.95
C GLY A 340 -11.97 21.24 6.48
N ILE A 341 -12.87 22.07 5.94
CA ILE A 341 -13.20 22.09 4.51
C ILE A 341 -11.99 22.53 3.67
N ILE A 342 -11.26 23.55 4.09
CA ILE A 342 -10.05 23.98 3.39
C ILE A 342 -9.00 22.84 3.43
N GLY A 343 -8.80 22.22 4.60
CA GLY A 343 -7.90 21.09 4.76
C GLY A 343 -8.29 19.89 3.89
N LEU A 344 -9.58 19.59 3.81
CA LEU A 344 -10.12 18.54 2.93
C LEU A 344 -9.80 18.83 1.45
N VAL A 345 -10.07 20.04 0.98
CA VAL A 345 -9.78 20.42 -0.41
C VAL A 345 -8.28 20.30 -0.71
N ILE A 346 -7.42 20.81 0.17
CA ILE A 346 -5.97 20.71 0.02
C ILE A 346 -5.52 19.26 0.05
N GLY A 347 -6.03 18.45 1.01
CA GLY A 347 -5.71 17.03 1.13
C GLY A 347 -6.09 16.23 -0.13
N VAL A 348 -7.28 16.50 -0.70
CA VAL A 348 -7.74 15.88 -1.95
C VAL A 348 -6.85 16.28 -3.14
N LEU A 349 -6.49 17.55 -3.24
CA LEU A 349 -5.61 18.04 -4.32
C LEU A 349 -4.20 17.43 -4.22
N LEU A 350 -3.65 17.32 -3.01
CA LEU A 350 -2.36 16.68 -2.79
C LEU A 350 -2.41 15.19 -3.12
N ALA A 351 -3.46 14.47 -2.67
CA ALA A 351 -3.65 13.07 -2.98
C ALA A 351 -3.80 12.82 -4.49
N PHE A 352 -4.51 13.70 -5.20
CA PHE A 352 -4.61 13.65 -6.65
C PHE A 352 -3.25 13.88 -7.33
N GLY A 353 -2.46 14.84 -6.84
CA GLY A 353 -1.11 15.10 -7.33
C GLY A 353 -0.19 13.89 -7.16
N ILE A 354 -0.23 13.23 -5.98
CA ILE A 354 0.51 12.00 -5.72
C ILE A 354 0.06 10.89 -6.67
N ALA A 355 -1.25 10.69 -6.84
CA ALA A 355 -1.76 9.66 -7.75
C ALA A 355 -1.24 9.85 -9.19
N LYS A 356 -1.22 11.10 -9.68
CA LYS A 356 -0.65 11.42 -10.99
C LYS A 356 0.86 11.19 -11.05
N GLY A 357 1.58 11.50 -9.99
CA GLY A 357 3.02 11.23 -9.89
C GLY A 357 3.34 9.72 -9.92
N VAL A 358 2.59 8.90 -9.18
CA VAL A 358 2.74 7.44 -9.16
C VAL A 358 2.41 6.83 -10.53
N GLN A 359 1.34 7.30 -11.19
CA GLN A 359 1.00 6.87 -12.56
C GLN A 359 2.12 7.21 -13.55
N ALA A 360 2.71 8.39 -13.46
CA ALA A 360 3.81 8.82 -14.32
C ALA A 360 5.12 8.06 -14.03
N ALA A 361 5.28 7.53 -12.81
CA ALA A 361 6.43 6.71 -12.40
C ALA A 361 6.36 5.24 -12.85
N GLY A 362 5.36 4.86 -13.66
CA GLY A 362 5.25 3.50 -14.22
C GLY A 362 4.18 2.61 -13.59
N TYR A 363 3.31 3.14 -12.74
CA TYR A 363 2.19 2.40 -12.13
C TYR A 363 0.83 2.94 -12.61
N PRO A 364 0.41 2.68 -13.86
CA PRO A 364 -0.82 3.25 -14.45
C PRO A 364 -2.08 2.81 -13.70
N ASP A 365 -2.06 1.63 -13.07
CA ASP A 365 -3.18 1.05 -12.34
C ASP A 365 -3.42 1.66 -10.96
N TYR A 366 -2.54 2.56 -10.51
CA TYR A 366 -2.76 3.27 -9.26
C TYR A 366 -3.99 4.17 -9.35
N LYS A 367 -5.05 3.84 -8.61
CA LYS A 367 -6.31 4.57 -8.63
C LYS A 367 -6.32 5.67 -7.58
N PHE A 368 -6.68 6.89 -8.02
CA PHE A 368 -7.04 7.94 -7.08
C PHE A 368 -8.39 7.61 -6.42
N MET A 369 -8.38 7.41 -5.11
CA MET A 369 -9.57 7.05 -4.35
C MET A 369 -9.73 7.96 -3.13
N VAL A 370 -10.89 8.60 -3.02
CA VAL A 370 -11.30 9.32 -1.81
C VAL A 370 -12.59 8.67 -1.31
N SER A 371 -12.52 8.06 -0.14
CA SER A 371 -13.68 7.43 0.47
C SER A 371 -14.65 8.49 1.00
N ILE A 372 -15.95 8.32 0.72
CA ILE A 372 -17.00 9.15 1.33
C ILE A 372 -16.93 9.08 2.86
N GLY A 373 -16.58 7.91 3.42
CA GLY A 373 -16.37 7.73 4.85
C GLY A 373 -15.26 8.62 5.42
N SER A 374 -14.14 8.80 4.69
CA SER A 374 -13.04 9.67 5.13
C SER A 374 -13.44 11.16 5.15
N ILE A 375 -14.31 11.58 4.24
CA ILE A 375 -14.88 12.95 4.23
C ILE A 375 -15.74 13.18 5.48
N PHE A 376 -16.69 12.30 5.75
CA PHE A 376 -17.54 12.41 6.94
C PHE A 376 -16.74 12.30 8.24
N MET A 377 -15.78 11.39 8.31
CA MET A 377 -14.89 11.25 9.45
C MET A 377 -14.09 12.53 9.71
N SER A 378 -13.51 13.14 8.68
CA SER A 378 -12.72 14.37 8.82
C SER A 378 -13.57 15.55 9.27
N LEU A 379 -14.79 15.72 8.74
CA LEU A 379 -15.73 16.75 9.16
C LEU A 379 -16.25 16.52 10.59
N GLY A 380 -16.50 15.25 10.94
CA GLY A 380 -16.88 14.86 12.31
C GLY A 380 -15.80 15.18 13.34
N VAL A 381 -14.56 14.77 13.05
CA VAL A 381 -13.39 15.07 13.90
C VAL A 381 -13.17 16.58 14.04
N THR A 382 -13.30 17.32 12.95
CA THR A 382 -13.16 18.77 12.97
C THR A 382 -14.22 19.45 13.86
N SER A 383 -15.47 18.97 13.75
CA SER A 383 -16.59 19.47 14.59
C SER A 383 -16.36 19.13 16.06
N LEU A 384 -15.87 17.92 16.36
CA LEU A 384 -15.54 17.48 17.72
C LEU A 384 -14.43 18.36 18.32
N ILE A 385 -13.38 18.66 17.56
CA ILE A 385 -12.29 19.56 17.99
C ILE A 385 -12.84 20.97 18.28
N GLY A 386 -13.66 21.51 17.37
CA GLY A 386 -14.32 22.80 17.60
C GLY A 386 -15.16 22.82 18.87
N LEU A 387 -15.88 21.73 19.16
CA LEU A 387 -16.67 21.58 20.36
C LEU A 387 -15.78 21.50 21.61
N VAL A 388 -14.83 20.58 21.65
CA VAL A 388 -13.97 20.32 22.82
C VAL A 388 -13.17 21.57 23.21
N PHE A 389 -12.48 22.18 22.24
CA PHE A 389 -11.64 23.36 22.50
C PHE A 389 -12.44 24.67 22.55
N GLY A 390 -13.69 24.67 22.08
CA GLY A 390 -14.59 25.81 22.17
C GLY A 390 -15.34 25.93 23.50
N VAL A 391 -15.56 24.81 24.22
CA VAL A 391 -16.34 24.83 25.48
C VAL A 391 -15.71 25.72 26.55
N PHE A 392 -14.40 25.64 26.74
CA PHE A 392 -13.72 26.44 27.79
C PHE A 392 -13.84 27.95 27.56
N PRO A 393 -13.48 28.52 26.39
CA PRO A 393 -13.66 29.95 26.15
C PRO A 393 -15.13 30.37 26.14
N ALA A 394 -16.04 29.54 25.63
CA ALA A 394 -17.48 29.85 25.63
C ALA A 394 -18.07 29.91 27.04
N ARG A 395 -17.67 29.00 27.94
CA ARG A 395 -18.04 29.07 29.36
C ARG A 395 -17.52 30.34 30.03
N ARG A 396 -16.28 30.69 29.74
CA ARG A 396 -15.67 31.92 30.29
C ARG A 396 -16.40 33.19 29.85
N ALA A 397 -16.86 33.24 28.58
CA ALA A 397 -17.69 34.33 28.07
C ALA A 397 -19.07 34.35 28.73
N ALA A 398 -19.70 33.19 28.95
CA ALA A 398 -21.01 33.09 29.58
C ALA A 398 -21.00 33.50 31.05
N GLN A 399 -19.90 33.32 31.75
CA GLN A 399 -19.75 33.66 33.18
C GLN A 399 -19.33 35.12 33.48
N LEU A 400 -19.19 35.97 32.43
CA LEU A 400 -18.87 37.40 32.64
C LEU A 400 -20.01 38.12 33.38
N ASP A 401 -19.64 38.86 34.41
CA ASP A 401 -20.57 39.77 35.09
C ASP A 401 -20.90 40.97 34.18
N PRO A 402 -22.19 41.29 33.96
CA PRO A 402 -22.58 42.42 33.13
C PRO A 402 -21.99 43.76 33.56
N ILE A 403 -21.87 43.99 34.88
CA ILE A 403 -21.39 45.26 35.44
C ILE A 403 -19.88 45.39 35.13
N ASP A 404 -19.11 44.35 35.45
CA ASP A 404 -17.66 44.32 35.20
C ASP A 404 -17.35 44.41 33.72
N ALA A 405 -18.17 43.72 32.88
CA ALA A 405 -18.00 43.70 31.43
C ALA A 405 -18.26 45.07 30.77
N LEU A 406 -19.18 45.88 31.32
CA LEU A 406 -19.45 47.24 30.81
C LEU A 406 -18.38 48.27 31.21
N HIS A 407 -17.68 48.04 32.32
CA HIS A 407 -16.57 48.87 32.79
C HIS A 407 -15.20 48.46 32.24
N TYR A 408 -15.15 47.39 31.44
CA TYR A 408 -13.91 46.91 30.85
C TYR A 408 -13.47 47.83 29.70
N GLU A 409 -12.31 48.49 29.87
CA GLU A 409 -11.64 49.33 28.87
C GLU A 409 -10.76 48.50 27.91
#